data_a7f44eb2ed31b3a697435f96b9bbfcae
#
_entry.id   a7f44eb2ed31b3a697435f96b9bbfcae
#
_cell.length_a   1.000
_cell.length_b   1.000
_cell.length_c   1.000
_cell.angle_alpha   90.00
_cell.angle_beta   90.00
_cell.angle_gamma   90.00
#
_symmetry.space_group_name_H-M   'P 1'
#
loop_
_entity.id
_entity.type
_entity.pdbx_description
1 polymer ?
#
loop_
_entity_poly.entity_id
_entity_poly.type
_entity_poly.pdbx_seq_one_letter_code
_entity_poly.pdbx_strand_id
1 'polypeptide(L)' 'MEYDEEKVDEMVLALLYLGTFWDGPVVRAWKGFDWGTMDRLYEKGFIHDPKRKARSVILTEEGEWATRELFERHFGR' A
#
# COMPACT_ATOMS: atom_id res chain seq x y z
N MET A 1 -13.04 13.63 -14.01
CA MET A 1 -12.26 14.73 -13.42
C MET A 1 -10.78 14.40 -13.41
N GLU A 2 -9.96 15.40 -13.48
CA GLU A 2 -8.52 15.23 -13.31
C GLU A 2 -8.18 15.27 -11.83
N TYR A 3 -7.18 14.49 -11.40
CA TYR A 3 -6.73 14.46 -10.02
C TYR A 3 -5.24 14.10 -9.95
N ASP A 4 -4.65 14.36 -8.81
CA ASP A 4 -3.24 14.11 -8.57
C ASP A 4 -3.01 12.65 -8.19
N GLU A 5 -2.54 11.85 -9.14
CA GLU A 5 -2.27 10.43 -8.93
C GLU A 5 -1.21 10.18 -7.87
N GLU A 6 -0.20 11.04 -7.80
CA GLU A 6 0.84 10.91 -6.77
C GLU A 6 0.26 11.05 -5.37
N LYS A 7 -0.68 11.99 -5.21
CA LYS A 7 -1.35 12.19 -3.93
C LYS A 7 -2.24 11.02 -3.58
N VAL A 8 -2.95 10.48 -4.58
CA VAL A 8 -3.78 9.27 -4.38
C VAL A 8 -2.91 8.10 -3.94
N ASP A 9 -1.78 7.88 -4.60
CA ASP A 9 -0.86 6.80 -4.26
C ASP A 9 -0.36 6.93 -2.82
N GLU A 10 0.00 8.15 -2.42
CA GLU A 10 0.46 8.43 -1.07
C GLU A 10 -0.62 8.11 -0.04
N MET A 11 -1.83 8.55 -0.28
CA MET A 11 -2.93 8.34 0.66
C MET A 11 -3.38 6.87 0.72
N VAL A 12 -3.39 6.18 -0.42
CA VAL A 12 -3.70 4.74 -0.45
C VAL A 12 -2.63 3.96 0.31
N LEU A 13 -1.35 4.28 0.08
CA LEU A 13 -0.26 3.62 0.80
C LEU A 13 -0.39 3.86 2.31
N ALA A 14 -0.75 5.07 2.73
CA ALA A 14 -0.99 5.37 4.14
C ALA A 14 -2.12 4.49 4.71
N LEU A 15 -3.23 4.39 3.99
CA LEU A 15 -4.41 3.65 4.45
C LEU A 15 -4.21 2.13 4.46
N LEU A 16 -3.31 1.61 3.64
CA LEU A 16 -2.96 0.18 3.67
C LEU A 16 -2.49 -0.26 5.06
N TYR A 17 -1.92 0.67 5.82
CA TYR A 17 -1.44 0.38 7.17
C TYR A 17 -2.50 -0.29 8.06
N LEU A 18 -3.74 0.21 7.98
CA LEU A 18 -4.84 -0.32 8.79
C LEU A 18 -5.20 -1.77 8.43
N GLY A 19 -4.90 -2.18 7.21
CA GLY A 19 -5.18 -3.54 6.75
C GLY A 19 -3.97 -4.47 6.78
N THR A 20 -2.87 -4.07 7.41
CA THR A 20 -1.66 -4.91 7.47
C THR A 20 -1.81 -6.05 8.46
N PHE A 21 -1.20 -7.17 8.15
CA PHE A 21 -1.14 -8.33 9.04
C PHE A 21 0.10 -9.16 8.71
N TRP A 22 0.58 -9.91 9.70
CA TRP A 22 1.70 -10.80 9.50
C TRP A 22 1.25 -12.11 8.88
N ASP A 23 1.99 -12.59 7.90
CA ASP A 23 1.80 -13.89 7.27
C ASP A 23 3.18 -14.56 7.19
N GLY A 24 3.51 -15.34 8.23
CA GLY A 24 4.85 -15.89 8.38
C GLY A 24 5.86 -14.74 8.51
N PRO A 25 6.93 -14.76 7.67
CA PRO A 25 7.96 -13.72 7.74
C PRO A 25 7.63 -12.45 6.97
N VAL A 26 6.48 -12.39 6.30
CA VAL A 26 6.11 -11.24 5.46
C VAL A 26 4.94 -10.48 6.05
N VAL A 27 4.84 -9.19 5.72
CA VAL A 27 3.69 -8.36 6.05
C VAL A 27 2.84 -8.22 4.81
N ARG A 28 1.55 -8.50 4.95
CA ARG A 28 0.57 -8.36 3.89
C ARG A 28 -0.41 -7.25 4.24
N ALA A 29 -1.07 -6.72 3.21
CA ALA A 29 -2.15 -5.76 3.39
C ALA A 29 -3.31 -6.12 2.45
N TRP A 30 -4.55 -5.91 2.92
CA TRP A 30 -5.72 -6.10 2.06
C TRP A 30 -5.68 -5.07 0.93
N LYS A 31 -6.00 -5.52 -0.30
CA LYS A 31 -5.86 -4.72 -1.52
C LYS A 31 -7.19 -4.33 -2.14
N GLY A 32 -8.08 -3.74 -1.36
CA GLY A 32 -9.39 -3.30 -1.83
C GLY A 32 -9.41 -1.94 -2.52
N PHE A 33 -8.31 -1.56 -3.18
CA PHE A 33 -8.18 -0.27 -3.83
C PHE A 33 -8.14 -0.40 -5.36
N ASP A 34 -8.18 0.73 -6.03
CA ASP A 34 -8.11 0.84 -7.48
C ASP A 34 -6.89 0.11 -8.08
N TRP A 35 -7.13 -0.65 -9.14
CA TRP A 35 -6.07 -1.42 -9.81
C TRP A 35 -4.91 -0.55 -10.30
N GLY A 36 -5.23 0.61 -10.90
CA GLY A 36 -4.19 1.52 -11.39
C GLY A 36 -3.30 2.02 -10.26
N THR A 37 -3.89 2.33 -9.12
CA THR A 37 -3.15 2.75 -7.93
C THR A 37 -2.25 1.62 -7.41
N MET A 38 -2.78 0.40 -7.34
CA MET A 38 -1.98 -0.74 -6.89
C MET A 38 -0.81 -1.01 -7.84
N ASP A 39 -1.04 -0.91 -9.16
CA ASP A 39 0.03 -1.05 -10.14
C ASP A 39 1.13 0.00 -9.95
N ARG A 40 0.76 1.25 -9.67
CA ARG A 40 1.75 2.30 -9.42
C ARG A 40 2.54 2.05 -8.14
N LEU A 41 1.89 1.57 -7.08
CA LEU A 41 2.60 1.21 -5.84
C LEU A 41 3.60 0.07 -6.07
N TYR A 42 3.24 -0.87 -6.93
CA TYR A 42 4.15 -1.93 -7.34
C TYR A 42 5.35 -1.37 -8.10
N GLU A 43 5.12 -0.51 -9.08
CA GLU A 43 6.19 0.13 -9.84
C GLU A 43 7.12 0.96 -8.97
N LYS A 44 6.58 1.57 -7.94
CA LYS A 44 7.36 2.37 -6.98
C LYS A 44 8.13 1.52 -5.97
N GLY A 45 7.93 0.21 -5.97
CA GLY A 45 8.67 -0.69 -5.10
C GLY A 45 8.10 -0.84 -3.68
N PHE A 46 6.86 -0.45 -3.45
CA PHE A 46 6.24 -0.54 -2.12
C PHE A 46 5.52 -1.86 -1.88
N ILE A 47 5.06 -2.51 -2.94
CA ILE A 47 4.37 -3.79 -2.84
C ILE A 47 4.92 -4.73 -3.91
N HIS A 48 4.72 -6.04 -3.71
CA HIS A 48 4.98 -7.03 -4.74
C HIS A 48 3.82 -7.04 -5.74
N ASP A 49 3.95 -7.82 -6.82
CA ASP A 49 3.00 -7.82 -7.91
C ASP A 49 1.56 -8.02 -7.40
N PRO A 50 0.65 -7.04 -7.61
CA PRO A 50 -0.73 -7.13 -7.12
C PRO A 50 -1.65 -7.97 -7.99
N LYS A 51 -1.19 -8.45 -9.13
CA LYS A 51 -2.01 -9.19 -10.12
C LYS A 51 -2.29 -10.64 -9.75
N ARG A 52 -1.96 -11.04 -8.53
CA ARG A 52 -2.26 -12.39 -8.05
C ARG A 52 -3.71 -12.47 -7.59
N LYS A 53 -4.26 -13.71 -7.58
CA LYS A 53 -5.64 -13.95 -7.16
C LYS A 53 -5.90 -13.70 -5.67
N ALA A 54 -4.86 -13.56 -4.87
CA ALA A 54 -5.00 -13.29 -3.45
C ALA A 54 -5.67 -11.93 -3.20
N ARG A 55 -6.43 -11.83 -2.12
CA ARG A 55 -7.10 -10.59 -1.71
C ARG A 55 -6.15 -9.61 -1.02
N SER A 56 -4.92 -10.03 -0.79
CA SER A 56 -3.91 -9.20 -0.15
C SER A 56 -2.67 -9.15 -1.01
N VAL A 57 -1.84 -8.14 -0.76
CA VAL A 57 -0.52 -7.99 -1.37
C VAL A 57 0.54 -8.09 -0.30
N ILE A 58 1.75 -8.50 -0.70
CA ILE A 58 2.91 -8.51 0.19
C ILE A 58 3.56 -7.13 0.09
N LEU A 59 3.83 -6.50 1.23
CA LEU A 59 4.58 -5.26 1.29
C LEU A 59 6.08 -5.58 1.20
N THR A 60 6.81 -4.73 0.48
CA THR A 60 8.27 -4.77 0.52
C THR A 60 8.72 -4.15 1.84
N GLU A 61 10.01 -4.27 2.19
CA GLU A 61 10.53 -3.58 3.37
C GLU A 61 10.31 -2.07 3.29
N GLU A 62 10.53 -1.50 2.10
CA GLU A 62 10.26 -0.07 1.86
C GLU A 62 8.78 0.24 2.05
N GLY A 63 7.91 -0.65 1.57
CA GLY A 63 6.46 -0.49 1.72
C GLY A 63 6.01 -0.56 3.17
N GLU A 64 6.57 -1.48 3.95
CA GLU A 64 6.26 -1.57 5.38
C GLU A 64 6.60 -0.28 6.11
N TRP A 65 7.78 0.25 5.84
CA TRP A 65 8.22 1.51 6.45
C TRP A 65 7.37 2.69 5.98
N ALA A 66 7.16 2.79 4.67
CA ALA A 66 6.43 3.91 4.07
C ALA A 66 4.96 3.95 4.49
N THR A 67 4.28 2.80 4.53
CA THR A 67 2.88 2.77 4.94
C THR A 67 2.71 3.28 6.36
N ARG A 68 3.57 2.87 7.26
CA ARG A 68 3.55 3.32 8.65
C ARG A 68 3.87 4.81 8.78
N GLU A 69 4.93 5.25 8.12
CA GLU A 69 5.39 6.63 8.13
C GLU A 69 4.30 7.58 7.64
N LEU A 70 3.70 7.24 6.51
CA LEU A 70 2.64 8.04 5.91
C LEU A 70 1.37 8.02 6.75
N PHE A 71 1.04 6.89 7.34
CA PHE A 71 -0.13 6.80 8.20
C PHE A 71 0.03 7.70 9.43
N GLU A 72 1.19 7.66 10.07
CA GLU A 72 1.47 8.52 11.22
C GLU A 72 1.43 10.00 10.83
N ARG A 73 2.00 10.35 9.68
CA ARG A 73 2.05 11.73 9.20
C ARG A 73 0.65 12.30 8.94
N HIS A 74 -0.22 11.53 8.32
CA HIS A 74 -1.53 12.02 7.90
C HIS A 74 -2.61 11.84 8.96
N PHE A 75 -2.50 10.84 9.80
CA PHE A 75 -3.56 10.44 10.73
C PHE A 75 -3.13 10.34 12.18
N GLY A 76 -1.84 10.42 12.48
CA GLY A 76 -1.33 10.36 13.84
C GLY A 76 -1.73 11.58 14.65
N ARG A 77 -1.85 11.41 15.96
CA ARG A 77 -2.18 12.50 16.89
C ARG A 77 -1.04 12.75 17.85
#